data_44ce0bb75c24c769c4aaf562a14392fe
#
_entry.id   44ce0bb75c24c769c4aaf562a14392fe
#
_cell.length_a   1.000
_cell.length_b   1.000
_cell.length_c   1.000
_cell.angle_alpha   90.00
_cell.angle_beta   90.00
_cell.angle_gamma   90.00
#
_symmetry.space_group_name_H-M   'P 1'
#
loop_
_entity.id
_entity.type
_entity.pdbx_description
1 polymer ?
#
loop_
_entity_poly.entity_id
_entity_poly.type
_entity_poly.pdbx_seq_one_letter_code
_entity_poly.pdbx_strand_id
1 'polypeptide(L)'
;MLKINEIYHSIQGESTSAGRPCVFIRLTYCNLRCTYCDTEYAFYEGKDFSIGQVINEIEKYNCKLVEITGGEPLVQMDECLELMKRLCELGYEVMIETGGSLSIKEIDHRVKIIMDLKCPSSGMEKKNLYENINYLQAKDELKFVIGNREDYEWSVDVLKKYNLQNKCLILFSVVFGKLEPVELVNWILEDKLDVRFQLQMHKYIWHPETKGV
;
A
#
# COMPACT_ATOMS: atom_id res chain seq x y z
N MET A 1 11.05 10.34 16.68
CA MET A 1 11.35 11.05 15.38
C MET A 1 11.14 10.09 14.24
N LEU A 2 10.36 10.46 13.22
CA LEU A 2 10.17 9.68 12.01
C LEU A 2 11.28 9.93 10.99
N LYS A 3 11.83 8.86 10.44
CA LYS A 3 12.75 8.94 9.29
C LYS A 3 11.92 8.96 8.02
N ILE A 4 11.87 10.09 7.35
CA ILE A 4 11.05 10.33 6.16
C ILE A 4 11.93 10.50 4.94
N ASN A 5 11.61 9.75 3.87
CA ASN A 5 12.30 9.85 2.60
C ASN A 5 11.80 11.08 1.82
N GLU A 6 10.46 11.20 1.66
CA GLU A 6 9.84 12.32 0.95
C GLU A 6 8.41 12.61 1.48
N ILE A 7 7.98 13.87 1.35
CA ILE A 7 6.59 14.30 1.50
C ILE A 7 6.23 15.07 0.25
N TYR A 8 5.17 14.65 -0.45
CA TYR A 8 4.77 15.27 -1.71
C TYR A 8 3.25 15.21 -1.92
N HIS A 9 2.75 16.04 -2.82
CA HIS A 9 1.33 16.10 -3.20
C HIS A 9 1.18 15.67 -4.64
N SER A 10 0.34 14.67 -4.87
CA SER A 10 0.12 14.09 -6.18
C SER A 10 -1.30 13.52 -6.30
N ILE A 11 -1.54 12.71 -7.31
CA ILE A 11 -2.76 11.94 -7.48
C ILE A 11 -2.54 10.52 -6.95
N GLN A 12 -3.46 10.03 -6.10
CA GLN A 12 -3.44 8.62 -5.71
C GLN A 12 -3.60 7.74 -6.95
N GLY A 13 -2.60 6.90 -7.22
CA GLY A 13 -2.54 6.09 -8.44
C GLY A 13 -3.14 4.69 -8.31
N GLU A 14 -3.50 4.29 -7.08
CA GLU A 14 -3.94 2.93 -6.75
C GLU A 14 -5.16 2.98 -5.81
N SER A 15 -5.59 1.83 -5.31
CA SER A 15 -6.70 1.70 -4.36
C SER A 15 -8.07 2.20 -4.87
N THR A 16 -9.06 2.21 -4.03
CA THR A 16 -10.37 2.85 -4.34
C THR A 16 -10.31 4.37 -4.29
N SER A 17 -9.18 4.94 -3.89
CA SER A 17 -8.92 6.39 -3.89
C SER A 17 -8.23 6.87 -5.17
N ALA A 18 -7.96 5.97 -6.13
CA ALA A 18 -7.33 6.32 -7.41
C ALA A 18 -8.01 7.53 -8.08
N GLY A 19 -7.19 8.48 -8.55
CA GLY A 19 -7.65 9.72 -9.18
C GLY A 19 -7.88 10.89 -8.22
N ARG A 20 -7.81 10.68 -6.92
CA ARG A 20 -7.99 11.76 -5.92
C ARG A 20 -6.64 12.45 -5.63
N PRO A 21 -6.61 13.80 -5.48
CA PRO A 21 -5.46 14.46 -4.89
C PRO A 21 -5.14 13.88 -3.50
N CYS A 22 -3.86 13.61 -3.25
CA CYS A 22 -3.39 12.98 -2.02
C CYS A 22 -2.02 13.53 -1.62
N VAL A 23 -1.80 13.73 -0.32
CA VAL A 23 -0.46 13.97 0.22
C VAL A 23 0.14 12.65 0.64
N PHE A 24 1.30 12.34 0.11
CA PHE A 24 2.05 11.14 0.44
C PHE A 24 3.16 11.46 1.46
N ILE A 25 3.23 10.65 2.50
CA ILE A 25 4.31 10.64 3.50
C ILE A 25 5.04 9.33 3.34
N ARG A 26 6.17 9.33 2.62
CA ARG A 26 6.98 8.13 2.39
C ARG A 26 8.03 7.99 3.47
N LEU A 27 7.86 6.99 4.32
CA LEU A 27 8.82 6.65 5.38
C LEU A 27 10.01 5.88 4.81
N THR A 28 11.15 6.05 5.46
CA THR A 28 12.38 5.28 5.16
C THR A 28 12.34 3.92 5.86
N TYR A 29 13.16 3.00 5.39
CA TYR A 29 13.32 1.62 5.83
C TYR A 29 12.25 0.66 5.33
N CYS A 30 12.70 -0.56 5.07
CA CYS A 30 11.83 -1.70 4.75
C CYS A 30 12.49 -2.98 5.27
N ASN A 31 11.70 -3.88 5.84
CA ASN A 31 12.15 -5.21 6.28
C ASN A 31 11.98 -6.27 5.18
N LEU A 32 11.44 -5.89 4.02
CA LEU A 32 11.28 -6.74 2.84
C LEU A 32 12.29 -6.38 1.74
N ARG A 33 12.51 -7.28 0.81
CA ARG A 33 13.36 -7.11 -0.40
C ARG A 33 12.68 -7.79 -1.58
N CYS A 34 11.56 -7.19 -2.03
CA CYS A 34 10.78 -7.71 -3.15
C CYS A 34 11.58 -7.61 -4.45
N THR A 35 11.51 -8.64 -5.29
CA THR A 35 12.25 -8.71 -6.57
C THR A 35 11.85 -7.64 -7.58
N TYR A 36 10.67 -7.06 -7.42
CA TYR A 36 10.10 -6.03 -8.30
C TYR A 36 9.81 -4.72 -7.55
N CYS A 37 10.59 -4.44 -6.49
CA CYS A 37 10.41 -3.21 -5.72
C CYS A 37 10.70 -1.99 -6.60
N ASP A 38 9.75 -1.07 -6.71
CA ASP A 38 9.89 0.19 -7.45
C ASP A 38 10.31 1.37 -6.54
N THR A 39 10.49 1.11 -5.25
CA THR A 39 10.76 2.14 -4.23
C THR A 39 12.02 1.83 -3.40
N GLU A 40 13.02 1.16 -4.01
CA GLU A 40 14.27 0.80 -3.31
C GLU A 40 15.03 2.01 -2.76
N TYR A 41 14.85 3.19 -3.36
CA TYR A 41 15.45 4.43 -2.90
C TYR A 41 14.99 4.84 -1.48
N ALA A 42 13.83 4.35 -1.03
CA ALA A 42 13.34 4.58 0.32
C ALA A 42 13.94 3.63 1.38
N PHE A 43 14.84 2.71 1.01
CA PHE A 43 15.37 1.75 1.99
C PHE A 43 16.31 2.37 3.01
N TYR A 44 17.04 3.40 2.67
CA TYR A 44 18.15 3.89 3.49
C TYR A 44 18.17 5.41 3.70
N GLU A 45 17.76 6.19 2.71
CA GLU A 45 17.87 7.65 2.75
C GLU A 45 16.62 8.29 3.33
N GLY A 46 16.83 9.36 4.12
CA GLY A 46 15.72 10.12 4.70
C GLY A 46 16.21 11.14 5.72
N LYS A 47 15.32 12.03 6.11
CA LYS A 47 15.54 13.06 7.13
C LYS A 47 14.68 12.79 8.35
N ASP A 48 15.15 13.23 9.51
CA ASP A 48 14.39 13.09 10.75
C ASP A 48 13.37 14.24 10.89
N PHE A 49 12.12 13.87 11.10
CA PHE A 49 11.02 14.80 11.34
C PHE A 49 10.33 14.50 12.67
N SER A 50 10.00 15.52 13.43
CA SER A 50 8.99 15.39 14.48
C SER A 50 7.60 15.32 13.85
N ILE A 51 6.62 14.76 14.56
CA ILE A 51 5.22 14.72 14.10
C ILE A 51 4.69 16.13 13.78
N GLY A 52 5.03 17.13 14.61
CA GLY A 52 4.66 18.52 14.36
C GLY A 52 5.24 19.07 13.05
N GLN A 53 6.49 18.73 12.72
CA GLN A 53 7.09 19.13 11.44
C GLN A 53 6.41 18.47 10.25
N VAL A 54 6.02 17.20 10.37
CA VAL A 54 5.24 16.51 9.32
C VAL A 54 3.90 17.20 9.10
N ILE A 55 3.16 17.50 10.18
CA ILE A 55 1.87 18.18 10.11
C ILE A 55 2.01 19.56 9.44
N ASN A 56 2.97 20.37 9.86
CA ASN A 56 3.23 21.68 9.26
C ASN A 56 3.59 21.57 7.75
N GLU A 57 4.24 20.49 7.34
CA GLU A 57 4.59 20.28 5.93
C GLU A 57 3.36 19.94 5.10
N ILE A 58 2.52 19.02 5.55
CA ILE A 58 1.33 18.59 4.80
C ILE A 58 0.25 19.67 4.73
N GLU A 59 0.14 20.55 5.74
CA GLU A 59 -0.81 21.67 5.76
C GLU A 59 -0.64 22.62 4.57
N LYS A 60 0.59 22.74 4.05
CA LYS A 60 0.89 23.60 2.89
C LYS A 60 0.14 23.20 1.63
N TYR A 61 -0.26 21.93 1.51
CA TYR A 61 -0.92 21.40 0.33
C TYR A 61 -2.45 21.57 0.34
N ASN A 62 -3.03 21.95 1.47
CA ASN A 62 -4.49 22.11 1.63
C ASN A 62 -5.29 20.92 1.10
N CYS A 63 -4.77 19.70 1.30
CA CYS A 63 -5.37 18.42 0.89
C CYS A 63 -5.72 17.62 2.13
N LYS A 64 -6.92 17.05 2.20
CA LYS A 64 -7.39 16.29 3.36
C LYS A 64 -7.09 14.79 3.29
N LEU A 65 -6.82 14.26 2.11
CA LEU A 65 -6.42 12.86 1.95
C LEU A 65 -4.89 12.75 2.14
N VAL A 66 -4.48 11.90 3.07
CA VAL A 66 -3.07 11.64 3.39
C VAL A 66 -2.83 10.14 3.36
N GLU A 67 -1.80 9.73 2.64
CA GLU A 67 -1.32 8.35 2.66
C GLU A 67 0.06 8.25 3.28
N ILE A 68 0.19 7.37 4.27
CA ILE A 68 1.46 6.97 4.85
C ILE A 68 1.91 5.70 4.12
N THR A 69 3.04 5.79 3.48
CA THR A 69 3.66 4.72 2.69
C THR A 69 5.17 4.70 2.91
N GLY A 70 5.92 4.04 2.06
CA GLY A 70 7.38 4.11 2.13
C GLY A 70 8.05 2.88 1.60
N GLY A 71 9.09 2.43 2.31
CA GLY A 71 9.52 1.05 2.25
C GLY A 71 8.48 0.19 2.98
N GLU A 72 8.53 0.18 4.33
CA GLU A 72 7.48 -0.40 5.18
C GLU A 72 7.25 0.56 6.36
N PRO A 73 6.12 1.27 6.41
CA PRO A 73 5.87 2.27 7.46
C PRO A 73 5.93 1.72 8.89
N LEU A 74 5.46 0.48 9.07
CA LEU A 74 5.40 -0.15 10.38
C LEU A 74 6.76 -0.62 10.93
N VAL A 75 7.86 -0.45 10.17
CA VAL A 75 9.22 -0.56 10.73
C VAL A 75 9.49 0.53 11.77
N GLN A 76 8.82 1.69 11.64
CA GLN A 76 8.84 2.80 12.59
C GLN A 76 7.51 2.85 13.36
N MET A 77 7.12 1.72 13.97
CA MET A 77 5.77 1.45 14.47
C MET A 77 5.24 2.55 15.38
N ASP A 78 5.93 2.83 16.48
CA ASP A 78 5.42 3.71 17.55
C ASP A 78 5.14 5.13 17.03
N GLU A 79 6.10 5.69 16.29
CA GLU A 79 5.94 7.04 15.73
C GLU A 79 4.95 7.07 14.57
N CYS A 80 4.85 5.99 13.79
CA CYS A 80 3.88 5.88 12.71
C CYS A 80 2.44 5.82 13.25
N LEU A 81 2.19 5.02 14.30
CA LEU A 81 0.90 4.95 14.98
C LEU A 81 0.48 6.31 15.57
N GLU A 82 1.41 7.00 16.24
CA GLU A 82 1.14 8.34 16.78
C GLU A 82 0.85 9.36 15.69
N LEU A 83 1.59 9.34 14.56
CA LEU A 83 1.32 10.21 13.42
C LEU A 83 -0.09 9.98 12.86
N MET A 84 -0.46 8.72 12.58
CA MET A 84 -1.78 8.36 12.06
C MET A 84 -2.90 8.86 12.98
N LYS A 85 -2.76 8.61 14.29
CA LYS A 85 -3.73 9.06 15.30
C LYS A 85 -3.89 10.58 15.28
N ARG A 86 -2.78 11.34 15.28
CA ARG A 86 -2.79 12.81 15.25
C ARG A 86 -3.43 13.36 13.98
N LEU A 87 -3.14 12.75 12.82
CA LEU A 87 -3.79 13.15 11.57
C LEU A 87 -5.30 12.92 11.59
N CYS A 88 -5.75 11.78 12.10
CA CYS A 88 -7.18 11.52 12.29
C CYS A 88 -7.85 12.50 13.25
N GLU A 89 -7.18 12.88 14.35
CA GLU A 89 -7.68 13.88 15.31
C GLU A 89 -7.82 15.28 14.67
N LEU A 90 -6.95 15.63 13.71
CA LEU A 90 -6.99 16.86 12.94
C LEU A 90 -7.97 16.83 11.76
N GLY A 91 -8.73 15.74 11.61
CA GLY A 91 -9.75 15.59 10.59
C GLY A 91 -9.23 15.32 9.18
N TYR A 92 -8.03 14.73 9.07
CA TYR A 92 -7.55 14.16 7.81
C TYR A 92 -8.20 12.79 7.54
N GLU A 93 -8.42 12.48 6.27
CA GLU A 93 -8.70 11.12 5.78
C GLU A 93 -7.34 10.42 5.62
N VAL A 94 -7.08 9.44 6.48
CA VAL A 94 -5.75 8.81 6.58
C VAL A 94 -5.79 7.41 6.00
N MET A 95 -4.83 7.11 5.13
CA MET A 95 -4.56 5.78 4.61
C MET A 95 -3.14 5.34 4.99
N ILE A 96 -2.94 4.03 5.10
CA ILE A 96 -1.62 3.41 5.20
C ILE A 96 -1.49 2.30 4.17
N GLU A 97 -0.40 2.32 3.41
CA GLU A 97 0.01 1.19 2.58
C GLU A 97 1.13 0.41 3.27
N THR A 98 0.91 -0.88 3.53
CA THR A 98 1.84 -1.77 4.22
C THR A 98 2.03 -3.09 3.48
N GLY A 99 3.23 -3.64 3.54
CA GLY A 99 3.56 -4.94 2.95
C GLY A 99 3.04 -6.15 3.74
N GLY A 100 2.25 -5.94 4.81
CA GLY A 100 1.59 -7.00 5.56
C GLY A 100 2.50 -7.96 6.35
N SER A 101 3.78 -7.63 6.49
CA SER A 101 4.79 -8.44 7.19
C SER A 101 4.93 -8.10 8.68
N LEU A 102 4.37 -6.98 9.10
CA LEU A 102 4.33 -6.52 10.49
C LEU A 102 2.87 -6.39 10.95
N SER A 103 2.64 -6.39 12.26
CA SER A 103 1.29 -6.36 12.82
C SER A 103 0.59 -5.04 12.56
N ILE A 104 -0.67 -5.12 12.06
CA ILE A 104 -1.56 -3.96 11.88
C ILE A 104 -2.54 -3.77 13.05
N LYS A 105 -2.43 -4.59 14.07
CA LYS A 105 -3.40 -4.68 15.18
C LYS A 105 -3.63 -3.37 15.92
N GLU A 106 -2.57 -2.59 16.11
CA GLU A 106 -2.61 -1.35 16.89
C GLU A 106 -2.93 -0.10 16.04
N ILE A 107 -3.18 -0.26 14.73
CA ILE A 107 -3.54 0.86 13.86
C ILE A 107 -4.92 1.39 14.27
N ASP A 108 -5.04 2.72 14.37
CA ASP A 108 -6.30 3.40 14.69
C ASP A 108 -7.41 2.99 13.70
N HIS A 109 -8.56 2.61 14.22
CA HIS A 109 -9.70 2.12 13.43
C HIS A 109 -10.23 3.12 12.39
N ARG A 110 -9.88 4.40 12.48
CA ARG A 110 -10.24 5.45 11.50
C ARG A 110 -9.36 5.40 10.25
N VAL A 111 -8.15 4.86 10.38
CA VAL A 111 -7.21 4.73 9.26
C VAL A 111 -7.68 3.64 8.31
N LYS A 112 -7.67 3.93 7.02
CA LYS A 112 -7.91 2.93 5.98
C LYS A 112 -6.61 2.18 5.68
N ILE A 113 -6.64 0.87 5.79
CA ILE A 113 -5.48 0.01 5.57
C ILE A 113 -5.53 -0.54 4.14
N ILE A 114 -4.45 -0.37 3.40
CA ILE A 114 -4.19 -1.02 2.13
C ILE A 114 -3.03 -2.00 2.38
N MET A 115 -3.36 -3.27 2.55
CA MET A 115 -2.37 -4.30 2.89
C MET A 115 -2.00 -5.13 1.65
N ASP A 116 -0.72 -5.18 1.32
CA ASP A 116 -0.20 -5.93 0.18
C ASP A 116 0.29 -7.31 0.63
N LEU A 117 -0.48 -8.36 0.35
CA LEU A 117 -0.02 -9.74 0.51
C LEU A 117 0.95 -10.10 -0.60
N LYS A 118 2.19 -10.36 -0.23
CA LYS A 118 3.29 -10.62 -1.16
C LYS A 118 3.15 -11.99 -1.82
N CYS A 119 3.02 -11.96 -3.16
CA CYS A 119 2.94 -13.16 -3.99
C CYS A 119 4.29 -13.90 -4.08
N PRO A 120 4.33 -15.18 -4.50
CA PRO A 120 5.55 -15.98 -4.60
C PRO A 120 6.68 -15.30 -5.39
N SER A 121 6.38 -14.72 -6.56
CA SER A 121 7.38 -14.08 -7.42
C SER A 121 8.06 -12.85 -6.79
N SER A 122 7.48 -12.28 -5.73
CA SER A 122 8.11 -11.22 -4.93
C SER A 122 9.35 -11.70 -4.18
N GLY A 123 9.49 -13.02 -3.94
CA GLY A 123 10.48 -13.62 -3.05
C GLY A 123 10.21 -13.37 -1.56
N MET A 124 9.10 -12.70 -1.22
CA MET A 124 8.77 -12.31 0.17
C MET A 124 7.48 -12.97 0.70
N GLU A 125 6.86 -13.88 -0.04
CA GLU A 125 5.61 -14.57 0.32
C GLU A 125 5.66 -15.16 1.74
N LYS A 126 6.78 -15.74 2.17
CA LYS A 126 6.98 -16.33 3.50
C LYS A 126 7.03 -15.30 4.64
N LYS A 127 7.07 -14.01 4.31
CA LYS A 127 7.04 -12.90 5.28
C LYS A 127 5.64 -12.40 5.56
N ASN A 128 4.63 -12.86 4.83
CA ASN A 128 3.24 -12.48 5.07
C ASN A 128 2.80 -12.89 6.49
N LEU A 129 2.34 -11.93 7.28
CA LEU A 129 1.76 -12.17 8.60
C LEU A 129 0.24 -12.37 8.45
N TYR A 130 -0.17 -13.60 8.20
CA TYR A 130 -1.58 -13.94 7.93
C TYR A 130 -2.54 -13.61 9.10
N GLU A 131 -2.02 -13.46 10.33
CA GLU A 131 -2.82 -13.00 11.48
C GLU A 131 -3.46 -11.63 11.22
N ASN A 132 -2.82 -10.77 10.43
CA ASN A 132 -3.31 -9.45 10.06
C ASN A 132 -4.70 -9.49 9.39
N ILE A 133 -5.03 -10.58 8.71
CA ILE A 133 -6.35 -10.78 8.08
C ILE A 133 -7.48 -10.66 9.12
N ASN A 134 -7.22 -11.00 10.38
CA ASN A 134 -8.23 -10.92 11.45
C ASN A 134 -8.56 -9.48 11.86
N TYR A 135 -7.67 -8.54 11.58
CA TYR A 135 -7.81 -7.12 11.95
C TYR A 135 -8.36 -6.26 10.83
N LEU A 136 -8.39 -6.76 9.57
CA LEU A 136 -8.98 -6.04 8.44
C LEU A 136 -10.47 -5.85 8.59
N GLN A 137 -10.96 -4.69 8.20
CA GLN A 137 -12.36 -4.26 8.24
C GLN A 137 -12.90 -4.08 6.81
N ALA A 138 -14.21 -3.95 6.66
CA ALA A 138 -14.85 -3.78 5.34
C ALA A 138 -14.39 -2.53 4.56
N LYS A 139 -13.88 -1.49 5.26
CA LYS A 139 -13.32 -0.29 4.63
C LYS A 139 -11.91 -0.47 4.09
N ASP A 140 -11.21 -1.52 4.54
CA ASP A 140 -9.83 -1.79 4.20
C ASP A 140 -9.71 -2.52 2.86
N GLU A 141 -8.52 -2.58 2.33
CA GLU A 141 -8.22 -3.18 1.05
C GLU A 141 -7.07 -4.18 1.19
N LEU A 142 -7.20 -5.32 0.52
CA LEU A 142 -6.16 -6.32 0.44
C LEU A 142 -5.68 -6.42 -1.00
N LYS A 143 -4.40 -6.12 -1.22
CA LYS A 143 -3.78 -6.04 -2.54
C LYS A 143 -2.90 -7.25 -2.82
N PHE A 144 -2.95 -7.75 -4.06
CA PHE A 144 -2.04 -8.73 -4.63
C PHE A 144 -1.40 -8.14 -5.88
N VAL A 145 -0.06 -8.10 -5.91
CA VAL A 145 0.71 -7.65 -7.08
C VAL A 145 1.24 -8.89 -7.80
N ILE A 146 0.67 -9.18 -8.95
CA ILE A 146 0.76 -10.44 -9.69
C ILE A 146 1.76 -10.28 -10.83
N GLY A 147 2.83 -11.10 -10.81
CA GLY A 147 3.88 -11.06 -11.81
C GLY A 147 3.80 -12.16 -12.88
N ASN A 148 3.02 -13.22 -12.62
CA ASN A 148 2.87 -14.38 -13.50
C ASN A 148 1.65 -15.22 -13.12
N ARG A 149 1.42 -16.32 -13.85
CA ARG A 149 0.27 -17.22 -13.64
C ARG A 149 0.34 -17.93 -12.27
N GLU A 150 1.51 -18.29 -11.78
CA GLU A 150 1.70 -18.92 -10.47
C GLU A 150 1.25 -17.99 -9.33
N ASP A 151 1.61 -16.71 -9.40
CA ASP A 151 1.14 -15.68 -8.44
C ASP A 151 -0.39 -15.57 -8.44
N TYR A 152 -0.99 -15.60 -9.64
CA TYR A 152 -2.44 -15.54 -9.78
C TYR A 152 -3.13 -16.73 -9.10
N GLU A 153 -2.70 -17.95 -9.43
CA GLU A 153 -3.27 -19.19 -8.87
C GLU A 153 -3.11 -19.22 -7.34
N TRP A 154 -1.92 -18.87 -6.86
CA TRP A 154 -1.66 -18.74 -5.43
C TRP A 154 -2.58 -17.71 -4.77
N SER A 155 -2.78 -16.55 -5.39
CA SER A 155 -3.68 -15.51 -4.87
C SER A 155 -5.13 -16.02 -4.79
N VAL A 156 -5.62 -16.72 -5.80
CA VAL A 156 -6.95 -17.34 -5.80
C VAL A 156 -7.10 -18.35 -4.67
N ASP A 157 -6.07 -19.18 -4.43
CA ASP A 157 -6.08 -20.15 -3.33
C ASP A 157 -6.09 -19.46 -1.95
N VAL A 158 -5.33 -18.39 -1.79
CA VAL A 158 -5.33 -17.56 -0.57
C VAL A 158 -6.70 -16.91 -0.35
N LEU A 159 -7.34 -16.37 -1.41
CA LEU A 159 -8.69 -15.81 -1.31
C LEU A 159 -9.69 -16.84 -0.76
N LYS A 160 -9.67 -18.06 -1.31
CA LYS A 160 -10.57 -19.17 -0.89
C LYS A 160 -10.26 -19.61 0.53
N LYS A 161 -8.98 -19.85 0.82
CA LYS A 161 -8.52 -20.37 2.13
C LYS A 161 -8.94 -19.48 3.30
N TYR A 162 -8.86 -18.18 3.13
CA TYR A 162 -9.13 -17.21 4.18
C TYR A 162 -10.50 -16.52 4.03
N ASN A 163 -11.29 -16.88 3.02
CA ASN A 163 -12.60 -16.29 2.70
C ASN A 163 -12.53 -14.73 2.64
N LEU A 164 -11.53 -14.22 1.93
CA LEU A 164 -11.15 -12.81 1.97
C LEU A 164 -12.18 -11.87 1.34
N GLN A 165 -12.88 -12.32 0.30
CA GLN A 165 -13.90 -11.53 -0.41
C GLN A 165 -15.08 -11.12 0.49
N ASN A 166 -15.29 -11.82 1.61
CA ASN A 166 -16.31 -11.48 2.61
C ASN A 166 -15.77 -10.58 3.75
N LYS A 167 -14.48 -10.19 3.70
CA LYS A 167 -13.86 -9.37 4.75
C LYS A 167 -13.64 -7.93 4.32
N CYS A 168 -13.02 -7.74 3.17
CA CYS A 168 -12.65 -6.43 2.65
C CYS A 168 -12.59 -6.46 1.13
N LEU A 169 -12.35 -5.32 0.51
CA LEU A 169 -12.16 -5.24 -0.94
C LEU A 169 -10.82 -5.85 -1.36
N ILE A 170 -10.87 -6.68 -2.39
CA ILE A 170 -9.68 -7.32 -2.95
C ILE A 170 -9.22 -6.59 -4.21
N LEU A 171 -7.94 -6.26 -4.26
CA LEU A 171 -7.30 -5.58 -5.38
C LEU A 171 -6.29 -6.51 -6.05
N PHE A 172 -6.42 -6.68 -7.37
CA PHE A 172 -5.43 -7.35 -8.20
C PHE A 172 -4.77 -6.34 -9.13
N SER A 173 -3.45 -6.27 -9.10
CA SER A 173 -2.64 -5.47 -10.02
C SER A 173 -1.51 -6.29 -10.62
N VAL A 174 -1.00 -5.86 -11.77
CA VAL A 174 0.15 -6.50 -12.39
C VAL A 174 1.47 -5.95 -11.84
N VAL A 175 2.52 -6.76 -11.83
CA VAL A 175 3.89 -6.25 -11.75
C VAL A 175 4.18 -5.52 -13.06
N PHE A 176 4.33 -4.20 -12.99
CA PHE A 176 4.54 -3.35 -14.15
C PHE A 176 5.73 -3.83 -15.01
N GLY A 177 5.49 -3.99 -16.31
CA GLY A 177 6.51 -4.45 -17.26
C GLY A 177 6.85 -5.95 -17.22
N LYS A 178 6.17 -6.76 -16.37
CA LYS A 178 6.35 -8.22 -16.32
C LYS A 178 5.13 -9.00 -16.79
N LEU A 179 3.95 -8.55 -16.42
CA LEU A 179 2.68 -9.17 -16.84
C LEU A 179 1.83 -8.13 -17.56
N GLU A 180 1.31 -8.49 -18.73
CA GLU A 180 0.42 -7.61 -19.46
C GLU A 180 -0.94 -7.50 -18.74
N PRO A 181 -1.47 -6.28 -18.56
CA PRO A 181 -2.76 -6.06 -17.90
C PRO A 181 -3.90 -6.89 -18.46
N VAL A 182 -3.94 -7.07 -19.79
CA VAL A 182 -4.98 -7.84 -20.47
C VAL A 182 -4.96 -9.32 -20.09
N GLU A 183 -3.78 -9.90 -19.82
CA GLU A 183 -3.68 -11.30 -19.41
C GLU A 183 -4.32 -11.52 -18.04
N LEU A 184 -4.01 -10.65 -17.06
CA LEU A 184 -4.61 -10.72 -15.73
C LEU A 184 -6.12 -10.50 -15.79
N VAL A 185 -6.60 -9.54 -16.60
CA VAL A 185 -8.03 -9.29 -16.78
C VAL A 185 -8.73 -10.51 -17.36
N ASN A 186 -8.13 -11.18 -18.36
CA ASN A 186 -8.70 -12.40 -18.94
C ASN A 186 -8.85 -13.50 -17.89
N TRP A 187 -7.82 -13.74 -17.05
CA TRP A 187 -7.89 -14.75 -15.99
C TRP A 187 -8.99 -14.45 -14.96
N ILE A 188 -9.12 -13.18 -14.55
CA ILE A 188 -10.18 -12.73 -13.62
C ILE A 188 -11.56 -13.01 -14.21
N LEU A 189 -11.77 -12.69 -15.49
CA LEU A 189 -13.06 -12.85 -16.17
C LEU A 189 -13.39 -14.34 -16.43
N GLU A 190 -12.41 -15.15 -16.84
CA GLU A 190 -12.56 -16.58 -17.06
C GLU A 190 -12.96 -17.29 -15.76
N ASP A 191 -12.29 -16.95 -14.64
CA ASP A 191 -12.58 -17.54 -13.33
C ASP A 191 -13.77 -16.90 -12.61
N LYS A 192 -14.36 -15.82 -13.18
CA LYS A 192 -15.48 -15.07 -12.63
C LYS A 192 -15.22 -14.61 -11.17
N LEU A 193 -13.99 -14.15 -10.92
CA LEU A 193 -13.60 -13.69 -9.59
C LEU A 193 -14.23 -12.34 -9.27
N ASP A 194 -14.78 -12.22 -8.06
CA ASP A 194 -15.21 -10.93 -7.52
C ASP A 194 -14.02 -10.23 -6.85
N VAL A 195 -13.18 -9.62 -7.71
CA VAL A 195 -12.02 -8.82 -7.33
C VAL A 195 -11.96 -7.57 -8.19
N ARG A 196 -11.36 -6.51 -7.66
CA ARG A 196 -11.12 -5.28 -8.41
C ARG A 196 -9.76 -5.33 -9.08
N PHE A 197 -9.73 -5.35 -10.40
CA PHE A 197 -8.51 -5.07 -11.16
C PHE A 197 -8.16 -3.59 -11.04
N GLN A 198 -6.86 -3.27 -10.87
CA GLN A 198 -6.37 -1.89 -10.89
C GLN A 198 -5.04 -1.78 -11.65
N LEU A 199 -4.84 -0.62 -12.25
CA LEU A 199 -3.54 -0.18 -12.75
C LEU A 199 -2.85 0.70 -11.71
N GLN A 200 -1.52 0.80 -11.80
CA GLN A 200 -0.75 1.85 -11.15
C GLN A 200 -0.83 3.10 -12.04
N MET A 201 -1.90 3.90 -11.87
CA MET A 201 -2.25 4.99 -12.79
C MET A 201 -1.13 6.02 -12.94
N HIS A 202 -0.37 6.28 -11.89
CA HIS A 202 0.77 7.19 -11.90
C HIS A 202 1.83 6.79 -12.95
N LYS A 203 2.03 5.49 -13.20
CA LYS A 203 2.99 4.99 -14.22
C LYS A 203 2.54 5.21 -15.67
N TYR A 204 1.29 5.62 -15.88
CA TYR A 204 0.74 5.98 -17.19
C TYR A 204 0.64 7.51 -17.37
N ILE A 205 0.60 8.27 -16.28
CA ILE A 205 0.55 9.74 -16.31
C ILE A 205 1.96 10.29 -16.41
N TRP A 206 2.90 9.73 -15.66
CA TRP A 206 4.30 10.14 -15.66
C TRP A 206 5.21 9.00 -16.12
N HIS A 207 6.49 9.32 -16.34
CA HIS A 207 7.45 8.25 -16.60
C HIS A 207 7.53 7.33 -15.38
N PRO A 208 7.56 5.99 -15.56
CA PRO A 208 7.44 5.03 -14.45
C PRO A 208 8.49 5.17 -13.32
N GLU A 209 9.65 5.79 -13.62
CA GLU A 209 10.73 6.01 -12.65
C GLU A 209 10.69 7.42 -12.01
N THR A 210 9.67 8.22 -12.30
CA THR A 210 9.53 9.55 -11.71
C THR A 210 9.22 9.45 -10.23
N LYS A 211 9.98 10.17 -9.40
CA LYS A 211 9.76 10.24 -7.95
C LYS A 211 8.91 11.48 -7.59
N GLY A 212 8.19 11.39 -6.47
CA GLY A 212 7.38 12.50 -5.97
C GLY A 212 6.12 12.80 -6.80
N VAL A 213 5.57 11.80 -7.49
CA VAL A 213 4.38 11.88 -8.35
C VAL A 213 3.38 10.79 -8.04
#